data_deaea4022c89f8986de548bf74ddc831
#
_entry.id   deaea4022c89f8986de548bf74ddc831
#
_cell.length_a   1.000
_cell.length_b   1.000
_cell.length_c   1.000
_cell.angle_alpha   90.00
_cell.angle_beta   90.00
_cell.angle_gamma   90.00
#
_symmetry.space_group_name_H-M   'P 1'
#
loop_
_entity.id
_entity.type
_entity.pdbx_description
1 polymer ?
#
loop_
_entity_poly.entity_id
_entity_poly.type
_entity_poly.pdbx_seq_one_letter_code
_entity_poly.pdbx_strand_id
1 'polypeptide(L)'
;MLAAAVVGRRLLADGATLYLPFPPLLAQWLPHVGPGTPFAVVVAVVVVARGPAWAERLPWRAVPALTGVAAGAWTLSLALVDGWQRGVVDRLTSADEYLHDVPRAPAVPALLREFGAHILTTAVDPAQTWFWTTHVGAHPPGAFLVFVALDRIGPGGGGAAGLLVIAVGASAAAAVLVAARAMGDEQVARRAAPFAVLFPGAVWVGVSADGLFAGVLAWGIALLAIAVARTGLRSGVAAATAGLLLGGTVYLSYGLVLGGLLAAAVLVRPSAGRRIRVATAGSRRGPDGRWGLGIDRARWRALGFAAAGAAAVVAAFTLAGFSWLDGYAKVRVIYAASIAAARPYSYFVWANLAAVAFAIGPAGIAGLRRVVTRPVGPYLVVVAAVAAMLLADLSGMSKAEVERIWLPFAVWTCLACAELPRPRRWLAAQAVLALLVNHLLLTVW
;
A
#
# COMPACT_ATOMS: atom_id res chain seq x y z
N MET A 1 20.33 -5.81 2.70
CA MET A 1 19.73 -7.13 2.57
C MET A 1 20.64 -8.24 3.11
N LEU A 2 21.85 -8.49 2.55
CA LEU A 2 22.74 -9.57 3.03
C LEU A 2 23.10 -9.44 4.52
N ALA A 3 23.47 -8.24 4.98
CA ALA A 3 23.75 -8.00 6.40
C ALA A 3 22.57 -8.36 7.31
N ALA A 4 21.34 -8.01 6.93
CA ALA A 4 20.14 -8.33 7.69
C ALA A 4 19.92 -9.85 7.77
N ALA A 5 20.13 -10.56 6.67
CA ALA A 5 20.04 -12.03 6.67
C ALA A 5 21.12 -12.70 7.55
N VAL A 6 22.37 -12.24 7.45
CA VAL A 6 23.48 -12.80 8.24
C VAL A 6 23.29 -12.55 9.74
N VAL A 7 22.99 -11.30 10.12
CA VAL A 7 22.78 -10.93 11.53
C VAL A 7 21.52 -11.62 12.07
N GLY A 8 20.43 -11.65 11.31
CA GLY A 8 19.21 -12.33 11.72
C GLY A 8 19.41 -13.83 11.95
N ARG A 9 20.17 -14.51 11.09
CA ARG A 9 20.52 -15.94 11.29
C ARG A 9 21.41 -16.16 12.54
N ARG A 10 22.35 -15.26 12.81
CA ARG A 10 23.16 -15.33 14.03
C ARG A 10 22.29 -15.15 15.27
N LEU A 11 21.43 -14.14 15.29
CA LEU A 11 20.50 -13.92 16.39
C LEU A 11 19.60 -15.13 16.66
N LEU A 12 19.10 -15.80 15.59
CA LEU A 12 18.34 -17.05 15.74
C LEU A 12 19.21 -18.19 16.35
N ALA A 13 20.47 -18.32 15.91
CA ALA A 13 21.39 -19.31 16.45
C ALA A 13 21.72 -19.03 17.93
N ASP A 14 21.75 -17.78 18.34
CA ASP A 14 21.97 -17.32 19.71
C ASP A 14 20.67 -17.37 20.58
N GLY A 15 19.57 -17.91 20.03
CA GLY A 15 18.29 -18.10 20.74
C GLY A 15 17.40 -16.84 20.81
N ALA A 16 17.70 -15.80 20.02
CA ALA A 16 16.84 -14.61 19.98
C ALA A 16 15.48 -14.90 19.33
N THR A 17 14.43 -14.33 19.90
CA THR A 17 13.05 -14.49 19.42
C THR A 17 12.74 -13.55 18.26
N LEU A 18 13.02 -13.96 17.03
CA LEU A 18 12.70 -13.20 15.84
C LEU A 18 11.34 -13.58 15.24
N TYR A 19 10.92 -14.82 15.39
CA TYR A 19 9.76 -15.42 14.69
C TYR A 19 9.82 -15.22 13.18
N LEU A 20 11.02 -15.27 12.60
CA LEU A 20 11.29 -15.19 11.16
C LEU A 20 12.17 -16.37 10.77
N PRO A 21 11.65 -17.44 10.18
CA PRO A 21 12.47 -18.59 9.75
C PRO A 21 13.52 -18.21 8.69
N PHE A 22 13.28 -17.16 7.91
CA PHE A 22 14.18 -16.68 6.84
C PHE A 22 14.44 -15.15 6.93
N PRO A 23 15.17 -14.68 7.97
CA PRO A 23 15.38 -13.25 8.16
C PRO A 23 16.01 -12.57 6.92
N PRO A 24 15.60 -11.35 6.55
CA PRO A 24 14.65 -10.49 7.25
C PRO A 24 13.17 -10.73 6.87
N LEU A 25 12.86 -11.75 6.06
CA LEU A 25 11.51 -12.06 5.57
C LEU A 25 10.83 -13.12 6.41
N LEU A 26 9.51 -13.01 6.59
CA LEU A 26 8.69 -14.09 7.10
C LEU A 26 8.42 -15.09 5.96
N ALA A 27 9.33 -16.03 5.78
CA ALA A 27 9.30 -17.00 4.71
C ALA A 27 10.06 -18.28 5.10
N GLN A 28 9.88 -19.31 4.30
CA GLN A 28 10.65 -20.56 4.38
C GLN A 28 11.38 -20.79 3.07
N TRP A 29 12.57 -21.38 3.13
CA TRP A 29 13.27 -21.80 1.93
C TRP A 29 12.57 -23.00 1.33
N LEU A 30 11.94 -22.82 0.20
CA LEU A 30 11.21 -23.84 -0.54
C LEU A 30 11.28 -23.56 -2.04
N PRO A 31 12.34 -24.01 -2.74
CA PRO A 31 12.39 -23.88 -4.19
C PRO A 31 11.26 -24.68 -4.84
N HIS A 32 10.40 -24.02 -5.62
CA HIS A 32 9.25 -24.63 -6.26
C HIS A 32 8.84 -23.91 -7.53
N VAL A 33 8.07 -24.59 -8.34
CA VAL A 33 7.39 -24.08 -9.54
C VAL A 33 5.94 -24.56 -9.51
N GLY A 34 5.06 -23.83 -10.17
CA GLY A 34 3.66 -24.19 -10.22
C GLY A 34 2.92 -23.64 -11.43
N PRO A 35 1.59 -23.76 -11.48
CA PRO A 35 0.78 -23.38 -12.62
C PRO A 35 0.95 -21.91 -13.03
N GLY A 36 1.24 -21.02 -12.09
CA GLY A 36 1.47 -19.59 -12.36
C GLY A 36 2.81 -19.28 -13.02
N THR A 37 3.82 -20.14 -12.86
CA THR A 37 5.20 -19.90 -13.35
C THR A 37 5.25 -19.48 -14.83
N PRO A 38 4.67 -20.23 -15.80
CA PRO A 38 4.76 -19.84 -17.20
C PRO A 38 4.08 -18.50 -17.48
N PHE A 39 2.96 -18.21 -16.81
CA PHE A 39 2.25 -16.94 -16.97
C PHE A 39 3.04 -15.77 -16.41
N ALA A 40 3.64 -15.92 -15.23
CA ALA A 40 4.52 -14.91 -14.62
C ALA A 40 5.72 -14.59 -15.52
N VAL A 41 6.36 -15.61 -16.10
CA VAL A 41 7.47 -15.43 -17.05
C VAL A 41 7.00 -14.70 -18.30
N VAL A 42 5.85 -15.08 -18.88
CA VAL A 42 5.30 -14.42 -20.06
C VAL A 42 4.99 -12.95 -19.79
N VAL A 43 4.30 -12.64 -18.68
CA VAL A 43 4.01 -11.25 -18.31
C VAL A 43 5.31 -10.45 -18.15
N ALA A 44 6.30 -11.00 -17.44
CA ALA A 44 7.60 -10.35 -17.26
C ALA A 44 8.28 -10.04 -18.61
N VAL A 45 8.40 -11.04 -19.48
CA VAL A 45 9.02 -10.89 -20.80
C VAL A 45 8.31 -9.86 -21.66
N VAL A 46 6.97 -9.92 -21.72
CA VAL A 46 6.17 -8.99 -22.52
C VAL A 46 6.31 -7.57 -22.00
N VAL A 47 6.23 -7.35 -20.68
CA VAL A 47 6.33 -6.01 -20.09
C VAL A 47 7.76 -5.46 -20.23
N VAL A 48 8.79 -6.27 -20.05
CA VAL A 48 10.18 -5.83 -20.27
C VAL A 48 10.43 -5.44 -21.74
N ALA A 49 9.93 -6.25 -22.67
CA ALA A 49 10.17 -6.03 -24.10
C ALA A 49 9.33 -4.89 -24.69
N ARG A 50 8.04 -4.81 -24.33
CA ARG A 50 7.04 -3.94 -24.98
C ARG A 50 6.52 -2.82 -24.07
N GLY A 51 6.54 -3.00 -22.76
CA GLY A 51 5.95 -2.07 -21.78
C GLY A 51 6.37 -0.62 -21.96
N PRO A 52 7.65 -0.29 -22.06
CA PRO A 52 8.08 1.10 -22.28
C PRO A 52 7.50 1.71 -23.57
N ALA A 53 7.53 0.97 -24.69
CA ALA A 53 7.02 1.47 -25.96
C ALA A 53 5.49 1.63 -25.95
N TRP A 54 4.76 0.72 -25.32
CA TRP A 54 3.31 0.82 -25.16
C TRP A 54 2.92 2.00 -24.27
N ALA A 55 3.60 2.19 -23.15
CA ALA A 55 3.34 3.31 -22.25
C ALA A 55 3.51 4.69 -22.92
N GLU A 56 4.45 4.81 -23.87
CA GLU A 56 4.69 6.04 -24.64
C GLU A 56 3.66 6.25 -25.75
N ARG A 57 3.28 5.19 -26.49
CA ARG A 57 2.50 5.28 -27.74
C ARG A 57 0.99 5.21 -27.54
N LEU A 58 0.53 4.51 -26.50
CA LEU A 58 -0.90 4.33 -26.27
C LEU A 58 -1.59 5.64 -25.86
N PRO A 59 -2.87 5.84 -26.24
CA PRO A 59 -3.64 6.95 -25.73
C PRO A 59 -3.72 6.89 -24.21
N TRP A 60 -3.65 8.06 -23.55
CA TRP A 60 -3.57 8.10 -22.09
C TRP A 60 -4.61 7.24 -21.38
N ARG A 61 -5.87 7.24 -21.85
CA ARG A 61 -6.94 6.47 -21.18
C ARG A 61 -6.64 4.95 -21.12
N ALA A 62 -5.91 4.43 -22.08
CA ALA A 62 -5.53 3.03 -22.13
C ALA A 62 -4.35 2.71 -21.16
N VAL A 63 -3.45 3.67 -20.93
CA VAL A 63 -2.25 3.42 -20.11
C VAL A 63 -2.59 2.97 -18.68
N PRO A 64 -3.37 3.71 -17.85
CA PRO A 64 -3.69 3.23 -16.51
C PRO A 64 -4.55 1.97 -16.50
N ALA A 65 -5.50 1.83 -17.45
CA ALA A 65 -6.35 0.65 -17.55
C ALA A 65 -5.52 -0.62 -17.81
N LEU A 66 -4.66 -0.59 -18.82
CA LEU A 66 -3.77 -1.71 -19.15
C LEU A 66 -2.75 -1.97 -18.07
N THR A 67 -2.26 -0.92 -17.39
CA THR A 67 -1.34 -1.07 -16.25
C THR A 67 -2.02 -1.82 -15.11
N GLY A 68 -3.25 -1.47 -14.74
CA GLY A 68 -4.00 -2.18 -13.70
C GLY A 68 -4.29 -3.64 -14.06
N VAL A 69 -4.73 -3.89 -15.30
CA VAL A 69 -4.98 -5.27 -15.78
C VAL A 69 -3.69 -6.09 -15.82
N ALA A 70 -2.60 -5.54 -16.34
CA ALA A 70 -1.32 -6.24 -16.42
C ALA A 70 -0.72 -6.46 -15.01
N ALA A 71 -0.88 -5.51 -14.08
CA ALA A 71 -0.49 -5.69 -12.67
C ALA A 71 -1.33 -6.79 -12.01
N GLY A 72 -2.64 -6.88 -12.29
CA GLY A 72 -3.49 -7.98 -11.84
C GLY A 72 -3.05 -9.32 -12.39
N ALA A 73 -2.75 -9.39 -13.68
CA ALA A 73 -2.23 -10.60 -14.32
C ALA A 73 -0.88 -11.02 -13.71
N TRP A 74 0.03 -10.06 -13.45
CA TRP A 74 1.31 -10.29 -12.78
C TRP A 74 1.10 -10.85 -11.37
N THR A 75 0.31 -10.17 -10.54
CA THR A 75 0.03 -10.56 -9.16
C THR A 75 -0.63 -11.94 -9.09
N LEU A 76 -1.66 -12.18 -9.90
CA LEU A 76 -2.33 -13.48 -9.94
C LEU A 76 -1.40 -14.59 -10.41
N SER A 77 -0.56 -14.33 -11.42
CA SER A 77 0.43 -15.30 -11.89
C SER A 77 1.43 -15.68 -10.80
N LEU A 78 1.90 -14.70 -10.00
CA LEU A 78 2.77 -14.96 -8.87
C LEU A 78 2.06 -15.78 -7.78
N ALA A 79 0.83 -15.42 -7.40
CA ALA A 79 0.04 -16.18 -6.43
C ALA A 79 -0.17 -17.64 -6.88
N LEU A 80 -0.44 -17.85 -8.17
CA LEU A 80 -0.65 -19.19 -8.75
C LEU A 80 0.64 -20.02 -8.87
N VAL A 81 1.83 -19.48 -8.59
CA VAL A 81 3.04 -20.33 -8.43
C VAL A 81 2.86 -21.32 -7.28
N ASP A 82 2.16 -20.89 -6.21
CA ASP A 82 1.75 -21.78 -5.11
C ASP A 82 0.50 -22.62 -5.42
N GLY A 83 -0.08 -22.47 -6.62
CA GLY A 83 -1.35 -23.07 -7.01
C GLY A 83 -2.56 -22.31 -6.47
N TRP A 84 -3.77 -22.72 -6.89
CA TRP A 84 -5.01 -22.05 -6.53
C TRP A 84 -5.32 -22.12 -5.03
N GLN A 85 -5.22 -23.34 -4.46
CA GLN A 85 -5.61 -23.55 -3.08
C GLN A 85 -4.67 -22.77 -2.12
N ARG A 86 -3.37 -23.08 -2.15
CA ARG A 86 -2.40 -22.47 -1.24
C ARG A 86 -2.12 -20.99 -1.56
N GLY A 87 -2.05 -20.63 -2.85
CA GLY A 87 -1.64 -19.30 -3.28
C GLY A 87 -2.76 -18.26 -3.26
N VAL A 88 -4.04 -18.69 -3.32
CA VAL A 88 -5.18 -17.77 -3.38
C VAL A 88 -6.20 -18.02 -2.27
N VAL A 89 -6.66 -19.28 -2.11
CA VAL A 89 -7.79 -19.60 -1.22
C VAL A 89 -7.37 -19.56 0.25
N ASP A 90 -6.27 -20.23 0.60
CA ASP A 90 -5.89 -20.46 2.00
C ASP A 90 -5.27 -19.24 2.68
N ARG A 91 -4.81 -18.24 1.91
CA ARG A 91 -4.07 -17.09 2.44
C ARG A 91 -4.85 -16.28 3.49
N LEU A 92 -6.15 -16.06 3.27
CA LEU A 92 -7.00 -15.29 4.19
C LEU A 92 -7.89 -16.17 5.09
N THR A 93 -7.75 -17.51 5.03
CA THR A 93 -8.57 -18.45 5.81
C THR A 93 -7.83 -19.07 6.98
N SER A 94 -6.52 -18.79 7.13
CA SER A 94 -5.73 -19.34 8.26
C SER A 94 -6.30 -18.84 9.61
N ALA A 95 -5.90 -19.51 10.70
CA ALA A 95 -6.41 -19.25 12.05
C ALA A 95 -6.15 -17.82 12.55
N ASP A 96 -5.17 -17.12 11.98
CA ASP A 96 -4.84 -15.73 12.35
C ASP A 96 -5.51 -14.70 11.44
N GLU A 97 -6.17 -15.14 10.35
CA GLU A 97 -6.66 -14.27 9.27
C GLU A 97 -8.16 -13.96 9.38
N TYR A 98 -8.58 -12.98 8.59
CA TYR A 98 -9.92 -12.36 8.65
C TYR A 98 -11.06 -13.35 8.43
N LEU A 99 -10.94 -14.28 7.47
CA LEU A 99 -12.04 -15.16 7.09
C LEU A 99 -12.34 -16.21 8.16
N HIS A 100 -11.39 -16.49 9.07
CA HIS A 100 -11.62 -17.37 10.20
C HIS A 100 -12.76 -16.86 11.12
N ASP A 101 -12.87 -15.53 11.25
CA ASP A 101 -13.86 -14.90 12.12
C ASP A 101 -15.19 -14.57 11.43
N VAL A 102 -15.28 -14.64 10.09
CA VAL A 102 -16.49 -14.29 9.34
C VAL A 102 -17.71 -15.11 9.78
N PRO A 103 -17.63 -16.45 10.01
CA PRO A 103 -18.79 -17.23 10.41
C PRO A 103 -19.41 -16.83 11.75
N ARG A 104 -18.61 -16.23 12.65
CA ARG A 104 -19.07 -15.77 13.98
C ARG A 104 -19.41 -14.27 14.02
N ALA A 105 -19.30 -13.56 12.90
CA ALA A 105 -19.59 -12.14 12.85
C ALA A 105 -21.09 -11.86 13.08
N PRO A 106 -21.47 -11.10 14.13
CA PRO A 106 -22.87 -10.75 14.37
C PRO A 106 -23.36 -9.74 13.31
N ALA A 107 -24.62 -9.30 13.42
CA ALA A 107 -25.13 -8.22 12.58
C ALA A 107 -24.24 -6.97 12.71
N VAL A 108 -24.02 -6.22 11.60
CA VAL A 108 -23.06 -5.08 11.55
C VAL A 108 -23.23 -4.09 12.71
N PRO A 109 -24.45 -3.68 13.12
CA PRO A 109 -24.60 -2.76 14.26
C PRO A 109 -24.10 -3.35 15.59
N ALA A 110 -24.31 -4.64 15.84
CA ALA A 110 -23.80 -5.32 17.04
C ALA A 110 -22.30 -5.49 16.95
N LEU A 111 -21.79 -5.93 15.80
CA LEU A 111 -20.36 -6.08 15.54
C LEU A 111 -19.60 -4.79 15.88
N LEU A 112 -20.06 -3.64 15.42
CA LEU A 112 -19.35 -2.37 15.65
C LEU A 112 -19.42 -1.93 17.12
N ARG A 113 -20.53 -2.13 17.82
CA ARG A 113 -20.64 -1.80 19.24
C ARG A 113 -19.75 -2.67 20.12
N GLU A 114 -19.65 -3.95 19.79
CA GLU A 114 -18.98 -4.95 20.62
C GLU A 114 -17.53 -5.21 20.20
N PHE A 115 -17.12 -4.70 19.04
CA PHE A 115 -15.81 -5.01 18.45
C PHE A 115 -14.67 -4.80 19.43
N GLY A 116 -14.66 -3.65 20.12
CA GLY A 116 -13.62 -3.29 21.07
C GLY A 116 -13.57 -4.20 22.31
N ALA A 117 -14.67 -4.86 22.69
CA ALA A 117 -14.71 -5.77 23.82
C ALA A 117 -13.90 -7.06 23.59
N HIS A 118 -13.70 -7.45 22.33
CA HIS A 118 -13.04 -8.70 21.95
C HIS A 118 -11.63 -8.52 21.38
N ILE A 119 -11.00 -7.33 21.56
CA ILE A 119 -9.62 -7.07 21.15
C ILE A 119 -8.62 -7.66 22.14
N LEU A 120 -8.86 -7.47 23.45
CA LEU A 120 -7.97 -7.99 24.48
C LEU A 120 -8.10 -9.51 24.59
N THR A 121 -6.95 -10.20 24.66
CA THR A 121 -6.90 -11.66 24.77
C THR A 121 -6.97 -12.12 26.22
N THR A 122 -7.23 -13.40 26.44
CA THR A 122 -7.21 -14.04 27.78
C THR A 122 -5.89 -13.86 28.52
N ALA A 123 -4.79 -13.66 27.80
CA ALA A 123 -3.48 -13.37 28.40
C ALA A 123 -3.44 -11.98 29.08
N VAL A 124 -4.31 -11.06 28.65
CA VAL A 124 -4.40 -9.68 29.19
C VAL A 124 -5.61 -9.53 30.10
N ASP A 125 -6.75 -10.13 29.71
CA ASP A 125 -8.00 -10.15 30.47
C ASP A 125 -8.46 -11.59 30.66
N PRO A 126 -8.22 -12.20 31.82
CA PRO A 126 -8.62 -13.58 32.11
C PRO A 126 -10.13 -13.83 32.09
N ALA A 127 -10.95 -12.79 32.23
CA ALA A 127 -12.42 -12.90 32.16
C ALA A 127 -12.93 -13.01 30.71
N GLN A 128 -12.09 -12.70 29.73
CA GLN A 128 -12.43 -12.78 28.31
C GLN A 128 -12.58 -14.24 27.88
N THR A 129 -13.76 -14.60 27.41
CA THR A 129 -14.08 -15.97 26.99
C THR A 129 -13.76 -16.25 25.53
N TRP A 130 -13.76 -15.20 24.69
CA TRP A 130 -13.33 -15.27 23.29
C TRP A 130 -12.81 -13.92 22.82
N PHE A 131 -11.96 -13.92 21.80
CA PHE A 131 -11.36 -12.73 21.22
C PHE A 131 -11.22 -12.89 19.71
N TRP A 132 -11.07 -11.78 19.02
CA TRP A 132 -10.79 -11.77 17.59
C TRP A 132 -9.45 -12.44 17.28
N THR A 133 -9.33 -13.06 16.10
CA THR A 133 -8.03 -13.52 15.56
C THR A 133 -7.03 -12.36 15.46
N THR A 134 -5.76 -12.71 15.32
CA THR A 134 -4.65 -11.76 15.33
C THR A 134 -4.88 -10.59 14.37
N HIS A 135 -5.26 -10.86 13.11
CA HIS A 135 -5.44 -9.80 12.11
C HIS A 135 -6.73 -9.02 12.28
N VAL A 136 -7.80 -9.64 12.75
CA VAL A 136 -9.05 -8.91 13.05
C VAL A 136 -8.85 -8.01 14.27
N GLY A 137 -8.31 -8.52 15.37
CA GLY A 137 -8.12 -7.77 16.62
C GLY A 137 -7.05 -6.67 16.52
N ALA A 138 -6.01 -6.86 15.69
CA ALA A 138 -4.94 -5.88 15.50
C ALA A 138 -5.31 -4.72 14.57
N HIS A 139 -6.45 -4.77 13.88
CA HIS A 139 -6.92 -3.74 12.97
C HIS A 139 -8.27 -3.14 13.40
N PRO A 140 -8.62 -1.94 12.95
CA PRO A 140 -9.98 -1.43 13.07
C PRO A 140 -10.97 -2.31 12.29
N PRO A 141 -12.27 -2.28 12.62
CA PRO A 141 -13.27 -3.21 12.06
C PRO A 141 -13.52 -3.08 10.55
N GLY A 142 -13.05 -2.00 9.90
CA GLY A 142 -13.32 -1.75 8.48
C GLY A 142 -12.77 -2.83 7.56
N ALA A 143 -11.56 -3.35 7.83
CA ALA A 143 -11.00 -4.45 7.07
C ALA A 143 -11.85 -5.72 7.20
N PHE A 144 -12.24 -6.07 8.41
CA PHE A 144 -13.11 -7.22 8.67
C PHE A 144 -14.49 -7.06 8.02
N LEU A 145 -15.08 -5.85 8.09
CA LEU A 145 -16.35 -5.55 7.44
C LEU A 145 -16.35 -5.77 5.92
N VAL A 146 -15.22 -5.56 5.24
CA VAL A 146 -15.12 -5.85 3.80
C VAL A 146 -15.35 -7.33 3.54
N PHE A 147 -14.71 -8.21 4.30
CA PHE A 147 -14.85 -9.66 4.13
C PHE A 147 -16.21 -10.17 4.60
N VAL A 148 -16.75 -9.64 5.70
CA VAL A 148 -18.12 -9.92 6.16
C VAL A 148 -19.15 -9.49 5.11
N ALA A 149 -18.97 -8.33 4.47
CA ALA A 149 -19.87 -7.88 3.41
C ALA A 149 -19.77 -8.79 2.18
N LEU A 150 -18.56 -9.18 1.78
CA LEU A 150 -18.34 -10.07 0.65
C LEU A 150 -19.05 -11.42 0.86
N ASP A 151 -18.95 -11.99 2.04
CA ASP A 151 -19.62 -13.23 2.41
C ASP A 151 -21.15 -13.09 2.36
N ARG A 152 -21.69 -12.02 2.90
CA ARG A 152 -23.15 -11.77 2.97
C ARG A 152 -23.80 -11.47 1.63
N ILE A 153 -23.07 -10.95 0.65
CA ILE A 153 -23.59 -10.72 -0.71
C ILE A 153 -23.49 -11.96 -1.62
N GLY A 154 -22.95 -13.06 -1.10
CA GLY A 154 -22.94 -14.36 -1.76
C GLY A 154 -21.60 -14.93 -2.16
N PRO A 155 -20.64 -14.17 -2.75
CA PRO A 155 -19.34 -14.74 -3.13
C PRO A 155 -18.39 -14.80 -1.91
N GLY A 156 -18.75 -15.57 -0.88
CA GLY A 156 -17.92 -15.80 0.30
C GLY A 156 -16.72 -16.72 0.02
N GLY A 157 -15.88 -16.88 1.06
CA GLY A 157 -14.74 -17.80 1.06
C GLY A 157 -13.45 -17.24 0.48
N GLY A 158 -12.36 -18.02 0.65
CA GLY A 158 -10.99 -17.57 0.36
C GLY A 158 -10.72 -17.21 -1.08
N GLY A 159 -11.31 -17.94 -2.03
CA GLY A 159 -11.13 -17.66 -3.46
C GLY A 159 -11.68 -16.28 -3.86
N ALA A 160 -12.89 -15.94 -3.45
CA ALA A 160 -13.49 -14.64 -3.75
C ALA A 160 -12.76 -13.50 -3.03
N ALA A 161 -12.41 -13.69 -1.75
CA ALA A 161 -11.65 -12.72 -0.99
C ALA A 161 -10.25 -12.48 -1.60
N GLY A 162 -9.55 -13.55 -1.99
CA GLY A 162 -8.25 -13.46 -2.64
C GLY A 162 -8.32 -12.72 -3.97
N LEU A 163 -9.30 -13.02 -4.82
CA LEU A 163 -9.50 -12.29 -6.08
C LEU A 163 -9.85 -10.82 -5.86
N LEU A 164 -10.67 -10.50 -4.87
CA LEU A 164 -10.99 -9.11 -4.49
C LEU A 164 -9.70 -8.35 -4.10
N VAL A 165 -8.89 -8.95 -3.24
CA VAL A 165 -7.63 -8.35 -2.78
C VAL A 165 -6.67 -8.14 -3.95
N ILE A 166 -6.50 -9.14 -4.82
CA ILE A 166 -5.66 -9.01 -6.02
C ILE A 166 -6.18 -7.89 -6.93
N ALA A 167 -7.48 -7.86 -7.21
CA ALA A 167 -8.07 -6.87 -8.12
C ALA A 167 -7.90 -5.44 -7.58
N VAL A 168 -8.25 -5.21 -6.32
CA VAL A 168 -8.15 -3.89 -5.69
C VAL A 168 -6.67 -3.51 -5.50
N GLY A 169 -5.84 -4.41 -5.00
CA GLY A 169 -4.41 -4.17 -4.77
C GLY A 169 -3.65 -3.85 -6.07
N ALA A 170 -3.86 -4.64 -7.12
CA ALA A 170 -3.25 -4.38 -8.42
C ALA A 170 -3.73 -3.07 -9.06
N SER A 171 -4.97 -2.63 -8.78
CA SER A 171 -5.49 -1.35 -9.26
C SER A 171 -4.73 -0.15 -8.69
N ALA A 172 -3.97 -0.30 -7.59
CA ALA A 172 -3.07 0.72 -7.07
C ALA A 172 -2.06 1.18 -8.13
N ALA A 173 -1.59 0.27 -8.99
CA ALA A 173 -0.70 0.61 -10.11
C ALA A 173 -1.33 1.66 -11.03
N ALA A 174 -2.62 1.52 -11.37
CA ALA A 174 -3.35 2.50 -12.16
C ALA A 174 -3.55 3.81 -11.41
N ALA A 175 -3.92 3.75 -10.13
CA ALA A 175 -4.17 4.92 -9.29
C ALA A 175 -2.92 5.79 -9.14
N VAL A 176 -1.74 5.19 -8.94
CA VAL A 176 -0.45 5.89 -8.88
C VAL A 176 -0.17 6.70 -10.16
N LEU A 177 -0.45 6.14 -11.33
CA LEU A 177 -0.29 6.84 -12.61
C LEU A 177 -1.29 7.99 -12.78
N VAL A 178 -2.54 7.75 -12.39
CA VAL A 178 -3.60 8.76 -12.42
C VAL A 178 -3.23 9.93 -11.52
N ALA A 179 -2.74 9.66 -10.31
CA ALA A 179 -2.26 10.68 -9.39
C ALA A 179 -1.10 11.49 -9.98
N ALA A 180 -0.07 10.82 -10.52
CA ALA A 180 1.09 11.49 -11.10
C ALA A 180 0.70 12.43 -12.25
N ARG A 181 -0.20 12.01 -13.15
CA ARG A 181 -0.72 12.87 -14.21
C ARG A 181 -1.53 14.03 -13.66
N ALA A 182 -2.42 13.79 -12.70
CA ALA A 182 -3.21 14.84 -12.07
C ALA A 182 -2.32 15.87 -11.37
N MET A 183 -1.19 15.43 -10.85
CA MET A 183 -0.14 16.30 -10.33
C MET A 183 0.69 17.00 -11.42
N GLY A 184 0.35 16.85 -12.70
CA GLY A 184 0.85 17.59 -13.87
C GLY A 184 2.04 16.96 -14.57
N ASP A 185 2.31 15.69 -14.35
CA ASP A 185 3.40 15.01 -15.04
C ASP A 185 2.92 13.68 -15.66
N GLU A 186 2.37 13.78 -16.87
CA GLU A 186 1.97 12.60 -17.65
C GLU A 186 3.20 11.79 -18.11
N GLN A 187 4.35 12.44 -18.31
CA GLN A 187 5.56 11.77 -18.75
C GLN A 187 6.12 10.83 -17.66
N VAL A 188 6.17 11.31 -16.41
CA VAL A 188 6.54 10.48 -15.26
C VAL A 188 5.56 9.31 -15.13
N ALA A 189 4.24 9.56 -15.22
CA ALA A 189 3.24 8.51 -15.16
C ALA A 189 3.46 7.44 -16.24
N ARG A 190 3.69 7.84 -17.49
CA ARG A 190 3.93 6.92 -18.60
C ARG A 190 5.20 6.07 -18.38
N ARG A 191 6.30 6.70 -18.00
CA ARG A 191 7.57 6.00 -17.74
C ARG A 191 7.50 5.05 -16.54
N ALA A 192 6.70 5.39 -15.54
CA ALA A 192 6.48 4.55 -14.35
C ALA A 192 5.58 3.34 -14.63
N ALA A 193 4.69 3.39 -15.64
CA ALA A 193 3.69 2.38 -15.91
C ALA A 193 4.23 0.93 -15.96
N PRO A 194 5.26 0.59 -16.73
CA PRO A 194 5.78 -0.78 -16.77
C PRO A 194 6.43 -1.21 -15.45
N PHE A 195 6.96 -0.28 -14.65
CA PHE A 195 7.49 -0.57 -13.31
C PHE A 195 6.37 -0.82 -12.30
N ALA A 196 5.24 -0.14 -12.42
CA ALA A 196 4.07 -0.38 -11.61
C ALA A 196 3.45 -1.77 -11.89
N VAL A 197 3.54 -2.27 -13.13
CA VAL A 197 3.15 -3.64 -13.47
C VAL A 197 4.09 -4.65 -12.81
N LEU A 198 5.40 -4.50 -12.98
CA LEU A 198 6.41 -5.44 -12.47
C LEU A 198 6.90 -5.06 -11.05
N PHE A 199 6.06 -4.42 -10.27
CA PHE A 199 6.34 -4.11 -8.87
C PHE A 199 6.60 -5.41 -8.09
N PRO A 200 7.79 -5.60 -7.45
CA PRO A 200 8.09 -6.86 -6.78
C PRO A 200 7.21 -7.12 -5.57
N GLY A 201 6.70 -6.06 -4.92
CA GLY A 201 5.72 -6.18 -3.83
C GLY A 201 4.43 -6.89 -4.23
N ALA A 202 4.19 -7.14 -5.54
CA ALA A 202 3.09 -7.95 -6.03
C ALA A 202 3.09 -9.38 -5.44
N VAL A 203 4.26 -9.90 -5.03
CA VAL A 203 4.38 -11.18 -4.31
C VAL A 203 3.53 -11.18 -3.04
N TRP A 204 3.46 -10.05 -2.33
CA TRP A 204 2.70 -9.90 -1.09
C TRP A 204 1.32 -9.24 -1.27
N VAL A 205 1.06 -8.58 -2.39
CA VAL A 205 -0.30 -8.16 -2.77
C VAL A 205 -1.20 -9.37 -2.99
N GLY A 206 -0.67 -10.41 -3.53
CA GLY A 206 -1.45 -11.61 -3.79
C GLY A 206 -1.00 -12.80 -2.94
N VAL A 207 -1.53 -13.02 -1.71
CA VAL A 207 -2.80 -12.45 -1.24
C VAL A 207 -2.64 -11.98 0.21
N SER A 208 -2.71 -10.70 0.46
CA SER A 208 -2.82 -10.16 1.83
C SER A 208 -3.81 -8.99 1.86
N ALA A 209 -4.46 -8.75 3.00
CA ALA A 209 -5.34 -7.60 3.18
C ALA A 209 -4.63 -6.26 2.93
N ASP A 210 -3.30 -6.20 3.10
CA ASP A 210 -2.49 -5.01 2.82
C ASP A 210 -2.52 -4.63 1.33
N GLY A 211 -2.75 -5.59 0.42
CA GLY A 211 -3.03 -5.32 -1.00
C GLY A 211 -4.32 -4.52 -1.19
N LEU A 212 -5.40 -4.91 -0.52
CA LEU A 212 -6.65 -4.13 -0.50
C LEU A 212 -6.41 -2.72 0.04
N PHE A 213 -5.66 -2.59 1.14
CA PHE A 213 -5.35 -1.30 1.75
C PHE A 213 -4.56 -0.40 0.80
N ALA A 214 -3.59 -0.97 0.07
CA ALA A 214 -2.81 -0.25 -0.92
C ALA A 214 -3.69 0.31 -2.04
N GLY A 215 -4.65 -0.47 -2.54
CA GLY A 215 -5.59 -0.04 -3.57
C GLY A 215 -6.47 1.11 -3.09
N VAL A 216 -7.09 0.98 -1.93
CA VAL A 216 -7.99 2.01 -1.36
C VAL A 216 -7.24 3.32 -1.11
N LEU A 217 -6.06 3.26 -0.46
CA LEU A 217 -5.23 4.45 -0.23
C LEU A 217 -4.81 5.10 -1.56
N ALA A 218 -4.35 4.31 -2.52
CA ALA A 218 -3.88 4.84 -3.79
C ALA A 218 -4.99 5.56 -4.57
N TRP A 219 -6.20 5.03 -4.61
CA TRP A 219 -7.34 5.70 -5.22
C TRP A 219 -7.78 6.93 -4.43
N GLY A 220 -7.75 6.91 -3.10
CA GLY A 220 -8.01 8.09 -2.28
C GLY A 220 -7.06 9.26 -2.64
N ILE A 221 -5.76 8.98 -2.73
CA ILE A 221 -4.75 9.97 -3.14
C ILE A 221 -4.92 10.41 -4.60
N ALA A 222 -5.24 9.48 -5.51
CA ALA A 222 -5.46 9.82 -6.93
C ALA A 222 -6.67 10.74 -7.13
N LEU A 223 -7.77 10.47 -6.44
CA LEU A 223 -8.97 11.30 -6.50
C LEU A 223 -8.73 12.67 -5.85
N LEU A 224 -7.98 12.75 -4.76
CA LEU A 224 -7.57 14.01 -4.17
C LEU A 224 -6.71 14.83 -5.16
N ALA A 225 -5.76 14.19 -5.85
CA ALA A 225 -4.95 14.84 -6.87
C ALA A 225 -5.80 15.35 -8.05
N ILE A 226 -6.80 14.59 -8.49
CA ILE A 226 -7.78 15.01 -9.50
C ILE A 226 -8.59 16.22 -9.01
N ALA A 227 -9.05 16.17 -7.77
CA ALA A 227 -9.85 17.26 -7.17
C ALA A 227 -9.07 18.58 -7.13
N VAL A 228 -7.81 18.52 -6.74
CA VAL A 228 -6.90 19.68 -6.69
C VAL A 228 -6.56 20.21 -8.10
N ALA A 229 -6.55 19.33 -9.11
CA ALA A 229 -6.22 19.72 -10.48
C ALA A 229 -7.42 20.28 -11.27
N ARG A 230 -8.65 20.18 -10.77
CA ARG A 230 -9.89 20.54 -11.45
C ARG A 230 -10.67 21.59 -10.66
N THR A 231 -11.72 22.12 -11.28
CA THR A 231 -12.67 23.05 -10.66
C THR A 231 -14.12 22.60 -10.90
N GLY A 232 -15.06 23.22 -10.20
CA GLY A 232 -16.49 22.94 -10.36
C GLY A 232 -16.97 21.67 -9.66
N LEU A 233 -18.14 21.18 -10.07
CA LEU A 233 -18.81 20.03 -9.44
C LEU A 233 -17.94 18.74 -9.46
N ARG A 234 -17.25 18.47 -10.56
CA ARG A 234 -16.37 17.31 -10.71
C ARG A 234 -15.21 17.31 -9.70
N SER A 235 -14.68 18.50 -9.37
CA SER A 235 -13.68 18.65 -8.31
C SER A 235 -14.29 18.32 -6.94
N GLY A 236 -15.48 18.83 -6.63
CA GLY A 236 -16.17 18.57 -5.37
C GLY A 236 -16.48 17.08 -5.16
N VAL A 237 -17.03 16.43 -6.18
CA VAL A 237 -17.32 14.98 -6.13
C VAL A 237 -16.03 14.17 -5.94
N ALA A 238 -14.99 14.46 -6.72
CA ALA A 238 -13.71 13.76 -6.59
C ALA A 238 -13.10 13.97 -5.18
N ALA A 239 -13.20 15.18 -4.62
CA ALA A 239 -12.72 15.48 -3.29
C ALA A 239 -13.51 14.76 -2.20
N ALA A 240 -14.83 14.75 -2.26
CA ALA A 240 -15.68 14.04 -1.30
C ALA A 240 -15.40 12.53 -1.33
N THR A 241 -15.33 11.95 -2.54
CA THR A 241 -14.98 10.51 -2.70
C THR A 241 -13.57 10.22 -2.20
N ALA A 242 -12.60 11.10 -2.47
CA ALA A 242 -11.26 10.98 -1.90
C ALA A 242 -11.31 10.96 -0.37
N GLY A 243 -12.10 11.85 0.23
CA GLY A 243 -12.31 11.90 1.68
C GLY A 243 -12.92 10.63 2.24
N LEU A 244 -13.95 10.09 1.58
CA LEU A 244 -14.55 8.80 1.98
C LEU A 244 -13.52 7.66 1.95
N LEU A 245 -12.71 7.56 0.88
CA LEU A 245 -11.67 6.53 0.78
C LEU A 245 -10.57 6.74 1.82
N LEU A 246 -10.04 7.97 1.97
CA LEU A 246 -8.98 8.27 2.94
C LEU A 246 -9.46 8.12 4.39
N GLY A 247 -10.69 8.52 4.70
CA GLY A 247 -11.34 8.23 5.97
C GLY A 247 -11.52 6.73 6.18
N GLY A 248 -11.93 6.01 5.12
CA GLY A 248 -12.04 4.56 5.15
C GLY A 248 -10.73 3.85 5.44
N THR A 249 -9.59 4.33 4.89
CA THR A 249 -8.28 3.72 5.16
C THR A 249 -7.90 3.71 6.63
N VAL A 250 -8.31 4.72 7.39
CA VAL A 250 -8.07 4.80 8.84
C VAL A 250 -8.79 3.68 9.59
N TYR A 251 -9.90 3.17 9.02
CA TYR A 251 -10.64 2.02 9.55
C TYR A 251 -10.22 0.68 8.94
N LEU A 252 -9.34 0.67 7.93
CA LEU A 252 -8.72 -0.56 7.44
C LEU A 252 -7.49 -0.94 8.27
N SER A 253 -6.65 0.04 8.64
CA SER A 253 -5.49 -0.20 9.49
C SER A 253 -5.10 1.06 10.26
N TYR A 254 -4.71 0.90 11.52
CA TYR A 254 -4.23 2.01 12.37
C TYR A 254 -3.02 2.72 11.78
N GLY A 255 -2.11 2.00 11.12
CA GLY A 255 -0.93 2.58 10.47
C GLY A 255 -1.24 3.47 9.27
N LEU A 256 -2.43 3.35 8.67
CA LEU A 256 -2.81 4.12 7.48
C LEU A 256 -3.16 5.58 7.77
N VAL A 257 -3.17 6.03 9.03
CA VAL A 257 -3.16 7.46 9.38
C VAL A 257 -1.95 8.18 8.75
N LEU A 258 -0.84 7.47 8.52
CA LEU A 258 0.34 7.98 7.83
C LEU A 258 0.07 8.29 6.34
N GLY A 259 -1.01 7.78 5.76
CA GLY A 259 -1.50 8.18 4.44
C GLY A 259 -1.83 9.68 4.35
N GLY A 260 -2.06 10.33 5.48
CA GLY A 260 -2.19 11.79 5.60
C GLY A 260 -0.95 12.55 5.08
N LEU A 261 0.25 11.98 5.17
CA LEU A 261 1.46 12.58 4.59
C LEU A 261 1.40 12.64 3.06
N LEU A 262 0.88 11.58 2.42
CA LEU A 262 0.70 11.53 0.98
C LEU A 262 -0.38 12.54 0.54
N ALA A 263 -1.47 12.63 1.29
CA ALA A 263 -2.52 13.63 1.06
C ALA A 263 -1.97 15.05 1.19
N ALA A 264 -1.17 15.33 2.23
CA ALA A 264 -0.49 16.60 2.41
C ALA A 264 0.44 16.94 1.24
N ALA A 265 1.21 15.97 0.73
CA ALA A 265 2.09 16.14 -0.42
C ALA A 265 1.33 16.55 -1.70
N VAL A 266 0.11 16.03 -1.90
CA VAL A 266 -0.77 16.45 -2.99
C VAL A 266 -1.23 17.90 -2.82
N LEU A 267 -1.53 18.33 -1.59
CA LEU A 267 -2.05 19.68 -1.29
C LEU A 267 -0.97 20.77 -1.35
N VAL A 268 0.24 20.46 -0.91
CA VAL A 268 1.38 21.42 -0.85
C VAL A 268 1.97 21.74 -2.23
N ARG A 269 1.64 20.99 -3.26
CA ARG A 269 2.17 21.18 -4.61
C ARG A 269 2.14 22.66 -5.07
N PRO A 270 3.26 23.20 -5.65
CA PRO A 270 3.23 24.52 -6.30
C PRO A 270 2.17 24.55 -7.41
N SER A 271 1.37 25.60 -7.45
CA SER A 271 0.33 25.75 -8.49
C SER A 271 0.96 25.74 -9.87
N ALA A 272 0.50 24.84 -10.76
CA ALA A 272 0.97 24.70 -12.15
C ALA A 272 0.65 25.92 -13.05
N GLY A 273 0.24 27.06 -12.49
CA GLY A 273 -0.10 28.29 -13.17
C GLY A 273 1.09 29.15 -13.61
N ARG A 274 2.32 28.79 -13.30
CA ARG A 274 3.52 29.44 -13.83
C ARG A 274 4.48 28.41 -14.43
N ARG A 275 4.11 27.81 -15.54
CA ARG A 275 5.16 27.45 -16.51
C ARG A 275 5.91 28.73 -16.77
N ILE A 276 7.22 28.71 -16.48
CA ILE A 276 8.16 29.71 -17.00
C ILE A 276 7.92 29.73 -18.52
N ARG A 277 7.09 30.67 -19.01
CA ARG A 277 7.22 31.08 -20.38
C ARG A 277 8.63 31.65 -20.43
N VAL A 278 9.50 30.98 -21.21
CA VAL A 278 10.77 31.56 -21.63
C VAL A 278 10.45 33.00 -21.97
N ALA A 279 10.97 33.91 -21.18
CA ALA A 279 10.70 35.32 -21.31
C ALA A 279 11.25 35.78 -22.66
N THR A 280 10.35 36.02 -23.60
CA THR A 280 10.62 37.04 -24.58
C THR A 280 10.70 38.36 -23.81
N ALA A 281 11.81 39.03 -24.00
CA ALA A 281 12.17 40.27 -23.33
C ALA A 281 10.97 41.24 -23.26
N GLY A 282 10.59 41.62 -22.04
CA GLY A 282 9.62 42.73 -21.87
C GLY A 282 8.68 42.69 -20.68
N SER A 283 8.59 41.66 -19.81
CA SER A 283 7.65 41.70 -18.68
C SER A 283 8.34 42.11 -17.37
N ARG A 284 7.93 43.27 -16.86
CA ARG A 284 8.35 43.86 -15.60
C ARG A 284 8.07 42.89 -14.42
N ARG A 285 9.07 42.72 -13.55
CA ARG A 285 8.95 42.06 -12.24
C ARG A 285 7.90 42.80 -11.40
N GLY A 286 6.93 42.09 -10.83
CA GLY A 286 6.15 42.55 -9.69
C GLY A 286 7.05 42.64 -8.44
N PRO A 287 6.75 43.55 -7.50
CA PRO A 287 7.66 43.89 -6.41
C PRO A 287 7.83 42.85 -5.30
N ASP A 288 7.07 41.75 -5.30
CA ASP A 288 7.02 40.86 -4.17
C ASP A 288 7.57 39.45 -4.52
N GLY A 289 8.88 39.30 -4.37
CA GLY A 289 9.61 38.04 -4.48
C GLY A 289 9.29 37.01 -3.36
N ARG A 290 8.04 36.97 -2.87
CA ARG A 290 7.61 35.98 -1.87
C ARG A 290 7.18 34.69 -2.55
N TRP A 291 7.84 33.60 -2.19
CA TRP A 291 7.36 32.24 -2.41
C TRP A 291 6.07 32.05 -1.60
N GLY A 292 4.95 32.40 -2.17
CA GLY A 292 3.65 32.18 -1.54
C GLY A 292 3.33 30.70 -1.59
N LEU A 293 3.51 29.98 -0.50
CA LEU A 293 2.86 28.70 -0.22
C LEU A 293 1.34 28.90 -0.03
N GLY A 294 0.72 29.75 -0.84
CA GLY A 294 -0.71 30.03 -0.78
C GLY A 294 -1.50 28.86 -1.34
N ILE A 295 -2.21 28.13 -0.49
CA ILE A 295 -3.29 27.23 -0.91
C ILE A 295 -4.37 28.15 -1.51
N ASP A 296 -4.63 28.04 -2.82
CA ASP A 296 -5.66 28.84 -3.48
C ASP A 296 -7.09 28.40 -3.05
N ARG A 297 -8.09 29.25 -3.33
CA ARG A 297 -9.49 28.97 -2.94
C ARG A 297 -10.01 27.62 -3.44
N ALA A 298 -9.55 27.17 -4.61
CA ALA A 298 -9.98 25.89 -5.19
C ALA A 298 -9.45 24.72 -4.37
N ARG A 299 -8.21 24.79 -3.88
CA ARG A 299 -7.61 23.76 -3.01
C ARG A 299 -8.26 23.74 -1.63
N TRP A 300 -8.55 24.89 -1.05
CA TRP A 300 -9.31 24.97 0.21
C TRP A 300 -10.69 24.32 0.09
N ARG A 301 -11.38 24.52 -1.04
CA ARG A 301 -12.66 23.86 -1.31
C ARG A 301 -12.49 22.34 -1.44
N ALA A 302 -11.50 21.88 -2.20
CA ALA A 302 -11.20 20.45 -2.33
C ALA A 302 -10.86 19.83 -0.97
N LEU A 303 -10.05 20.50 -0.15
CA LEU A 303 -9.73 20.07 1.20
C LEU A 303 -10.99 19.99 2.08
N GLY A 304 -11.87 21.00 2.01
CA GLY A 304 -13.13 21.01 2.76
C GLY A 304 -14.05 19.84 2.40
N PHE A 305 -14.24 19.55 1.12
CA PHE A 305 -15.02 18.38 0.68
C PHE A 305 -14.37 17.05 1.07
N ALA A 306 -13.04 16.94 0.96
CA ALA A 306 -12.32 15.75 1.38
C ALA A 306 -12.40 15.55 2.90
N ALA A 307 -12.24 16.62 3.67
CA ALA A 307 -12.40 16.59 5.12
C ALA A 307 -13.83 16.21 5.52
N ALA A 308 -14.85 16.72 4.84
CA ALA A 308 -16.24 16.34 5.07
C ALA A 308 -16.49 14.85 4.77
N GLY A 309 -15.94 14.33 3.67
CA GLY A 309 -16.02 12.90 3.35
C GLY A 309 -15.35 12.02 4.40
N ALA A 310 -14.14 12.38 4.85
CA ALA A 310 -13.44 11.66 5.90
C ALA A 310 -14.19 11.74 7.25
N ALA A 311 -14.69 12.94 7.61
CA ALA A 311 -15.49 13.12 8.82
C ALA A 311 -16.78 12.31 8.80
N ALA A 312 -17.42 12.15 7.65
CA ALA A 312 -18.62 11.31 7.50
C ALA A 312 -18.30 9.84 7.82
N VAL A 313 -17.15 9.31 7.39
CA VAL A 313 -16.72 7.95 7.74
C VAL A 313 -16.45 7.84 9.24
N VAL A 314 -15.72 8.79 9.82
CA VAL A 314 -15.45 8.82 11.28
C VAL A 314 -16.76 8.87 12.06
N ALA A 315 -17.68 9.75 11.67
CA ALA A 315 -18.98 9.86 12.31
C ALA A 315 -19.80 8.55 12.21
N ALA A 316 -19.80 7.90 11.04
CA ALA A 316 -20.51 6.65 10.83
C ALA A 316 -20.02 5.54 11.77
N PHE A 317 -18.72 5.33 11.90
CA PHE A 317 -18.16 4.32 12.80
C PHE A 317 -18.39 4.68 14.27
N THR A 318 -18.20 5.96 14.64
CA THR A 318 -18.40 6.42 16.02
C THR A 318 -19.87 6.33 16.47
N LEU A 319 -20.80 6.76 15.61
CA LEU A 319 -22.25 6.66 15.88
C LEU A 319 -22.73 5.21 15.91
N ALA A 320 -22.09 4.32 15.15
CA ALA A 320 -22.35 2.89 15.20
C ALA A 320 -21.74 2.20 16.44
N GLY A 321 -21.00 2.94 17.29
CA GLY A 321 -20.50 2.46 18.58
C GLY A 321 -19.02 2.06 18.60
N PHE A 322 -18.28 2.18 17.50
CA PHE A 322 -16.84 1.87 17.50
C PHE A 322 -16.00 3.11 17.78
N SER A 323 -15.26 3.11 18.90
CA SER A 323 -14.26 4.13 19.23
C SER A 323 -12.89 3.75 18.66
N TRP A 324 -12.40 4.52 17.68
CA TRP A 324 -11.10 4.28 17.07
C TRP A 324 -9.93 4.41 18.07
N LEU A 325 -10.00 5.41 18.98
CA LEU A 325 -8.95 5.66 19.97
C LEU A 325 -8.92 4.56 21.05
N ASP A 326 -10.08 4.07 21.48
CA ASP A 326 -10.17 2.95 22.42
C ASP A 326 -9.62 1.67 21.77
N GLY A 327 -10.03 1.38 20.53
CA GLY A 327 -9.49 0.24 19.79
C GLY A 327 -7.98 0.31 19.65
N TYR A 328 -7.43 1.46 19.28
CA TYR A 328 -5.97 1.66 19.19
C TYR A 328 -5.25 1.48 20.51
N ALA A 329 -5.84 1.99 21.60
CA ALA A 329 -5.28 1.81 22.94
C ALA A 329 -5.18 0.32 23.33
N LYS A 330 -6.24 -0.45 23.07
CA LYS A 330 -6.26 -1.91 23.31
C LYS A 330 -5.25 -2.66 22.43
N VAL A 331 -5.13 -2.29 21.14
CA VAL A 331 -4.12 -2.89 20.24
C VAL A 331 -2.70 -2.64 20.75
N ARG A 332 -2.41 -1.47 21.30
CA ARG A 332 -1.10 -1.22 21.93
C ARG A 332 -0.84 -2.14 23.12
N VAL A 333 -1.86 -2.44 23.90
CA VAL A 333 -1.75 -3.36 25.05
C VAL A 333 -1.45 -4.78 24.58
N ILE A 334 -2.24 -5.33 23.62
CA ILE A 334 -1.97 -6.67 23.11
C ILE A 334 -0.65 -6.75 22.34
N TYR A 335 -0.24 -5.70 21.64
CA TYR A 335 1.06 -5.65 20.98
C TYR A 335 2.21 -5.78 21.99
N ALA A 336 2.12 -5.08 23.12
CA ALA A 336 3.10 -5.15 24.19
C ALA A 336 3.11 -6.52 24.93
N ALA A 337 2.01 -7.27 24.88
CA ALA A 337 1.88 -8.61 25.46
C ALA A 337 2.13 -9.74 24.45
N SER A 338 2.33 -9.41 23.16
CA SER A 338 2.47 -10.40 22.08
C SER A 338 3.93 -10.73 21.77
N ILE A 339 4.13 -11.69 20.85
CA ILE A 339 5.45 -12.03 20.29
C ILE A 339 6.19 -10.80 19.73
N ALA A 340 5.48 -9.77 19.29
CA ALA A 340 6.08 -8.55 18.78
C ALA A 340 6.86 -7.79 19.86
N ALA A 341 6.50 -7.91 21.15
CA ALA A 341 7.27 -7.34 22.24
C ALA A 341 8.66 -7.97 22.39
N ALA A 342 8.75 -9.28 22.21
CA ALA A 342 9.99 -10.05 22.32
C ALA A 342 10.96 -9.80 21.14
N ARG A 343 10.46 -9.30 20.01
CA ARG A 343 11.28 -8.99 18.83
C ARG A 343 12.23 -7.82 19.12
N PRO A 344 13.58 -7.98 18.98
CA PRO A 344 14.56 -6.95 19.34
C PRO A 344 14.46 -5.76 18.38
N TYR A 345 14.10 -4.59 18.90
CA TYR A 345 13.98 -3.35 18.13
C TYR A 345 15.30 -2.96 17.45
N SER A 346 16.43 -3.18 18.15
CA SER A 346 17.77 -2.87 17.63
C SER A 346 18.11 -3.62 16.32
N TYR A 347 17.50 -4.78 16.09
CA TYR A 347 17.61 -5.49 14.82
C TYR A 347 16.56 -4.99 13.81
N PHE A 348 15.30 -4.89 14.22
CA PHE A 348 14.22 -4.62 13.28
C PHE A 348 14.25 -3.20 12.71
N VAL A 349 14.72 -2.19 13.44
CA VAL A 349 14.79 -0.80 12.96
C VAL A 349 15.60 -0.62 11.67
N TRP A 350 16.48 -1.54 11.32
CA TRP A 350 17.22 -1.51 10.07
C TRP A 350 16.95 -2.75 9.18
N ALA A 351 16.59 -3.88 9.78
CA ALA A 351 16.22 -5.08 9.03
C ALA A 351 14.88 -4.89 8.28
N ASN A 352 13.96 -4.09 8.81
CA ASN A 352 12.74 -3.67 8.12
C ASN A 352 13.04 -2.95 6.81
N LEU A 353 14.07 -2.08 6.77
CA LEU A 353 14.50 -1.42 5.54
C LEU A 353 15.03 -2.43 4.51
N ALA A 354 15.66 -3.51 4.98
CA ALA A 354 16.08 -4.60 4.10
C ALA A 354 14.88 -5.44 3.62
N ALA A 355 13.87 -5.67 4.46
CA ALA A 355 12.66 -6.40 4.08
C ALA A 355 11.83 -5.62 3.05
N VAL A 356 11.53 -4.35 3.28
CA VAL A 356 10.80 -3.52 2.32
C VAL A 356 11.56 -3.32 1.01
N ALA A 357 12.89 -3.42 1.02
CA ALA A 357 13.70 -3.35 -0.19
C ALA A 357 13.41 -4.51 -1.17
N PHE A 358 12.94 -5.66 -0.69
CA PHE A 358 12.44 -6.74 -1.56
C PHE A 358 11.14 -6.35 -2.26
N ALA A 359 10.22 -5.67 -1.56
CA ALA A 359 8.97 -5.20 -2.15
C ALA A 359 9.18 -4.02 -3.11
N ILE A 360 10.05 -3.07 -2.79
CA ILE A 360 10.38 -1.92 -3.64
C ILE A 360 11.19 -2.35 -4.86
N GLY A 361 12.13 -3.27 -4.67
CA GLY A 361 13.01 -3.79 -5.69
C GLY A 361 14.15 -2.84 -6.11
N PRO A 362 15.11 -3.35 -6.92
CA PRO A 362 16.32 -2.62 -7.28
C PRO A 362 16.08 -1.33 -8.07
N ALA A 363 15.06 -1.30 -8.93
CA ALA A 363 14.73 -0.09 -9.69
C ALA A 363 14.15 0.99 -8.78
N GLY A 364 13.24 0.63 -7.86
CA GLY A 364 12.67 1.58 -6.90
C GLY A 364 13.75 2.21 -6.03
N ILE A 365 14.64 1.40 -5.46
CA ILE A 365 15.76 1.88 -4.64
C ILE A 365 16.69 2.81 -5.43
N ALA A 366 17.06 2.43 -6.65
CA ALA A 366 17.92 3.25 -7.51
C ALA A 366 17.23 4.57 -7.92
N GLY A 367 15.91 4.52 -8.15
CA GLY A 367 15.10 5.69 -8.47
C GLY A 367 14.96 6.66 -7.29
N LEU A 368 14.76 6.14 -6.08
CA LEU A 368 14.64 6.96 -4.86
C LEU A 368 15.85 7.88 -4.67
N ARG A 369 17.08 7.39 -4.91
CA ARG A 369 18.29 8.21 -4.82
C ARG A 369 18.20 9.49 -5.67
N ARG A 370 17.53 9.43 -6.83
CA ARG A 370 17.38 10.58 -7.74
C ARG A 370 16.26 11.52 -7.32
N VAL A 371 15.17 10.97 -6.81
CA VAL A 371 13.97 11.72 -6.43
C VAL A 371 14.18 12.50 -5.14
N VAL A 372 14.88 11.93 -4.15
CA VAL A 372 15.12 12.59 -2.85
C VAL A 372 15.91 13.90 -3.00
N THR A 373 16.77 14.01 -4.03
CA THR A 373 17.54 15.22 -4.30
C THR A 373 16.73 16.31 -5.02
N ARG A 374 15.57 15.98 -5.61
CA ARG A 374 14.71 16.91 -6.36
C ARG A 374 13.22 16.59 -6.15
N PRO A 375 12.68 16.79 -4.94
CA PRO A 375 11.31 16.41 -4.60
C PRO A 375 10.30 17.43 -5.17
N VAL A 376 9.99 17.34 -6.46
CA VAL A 376 9.03 18.22 -7.14
C VAL A 376 7.92 17.42 -7.83
N GLY A 377 6.75 18.03 -8.01
CA GLY A 377 5.62 17.42 -8.70
C GLY A 377 5.18 16.10 -8.05
N PRO A 378 5.00 15.00 -8.82
CA PRO A 378 4.56 13.72 -8.29
C PRO A 378 5.60 13.06 -7.36
N TYR A 379 6.87 13.48 -7.39
CA TYR A 379 7.88 12.94 -6.48
C TYR A 379 7.71 13.36 -5.03
N LEU A 380 6.93 14.42 -4.75
CA LEU A 380 6.55 14.76 -3.37
C LEU A 380 5.77 13.63 -2.69
N VAL A 381 4.90 12.93 -3.42
CA VAL A 381 4.17 11.78 -2.86
C VAL A 381 5.11 10.60 -2.62
N VAL A 382 6.14 10.41 -3.45
CA VAL A 382 7.18 9.38 -3.22
C VAL A 382 7.94 9.68 -1.92
N VAL A 383 8.36 10.93 -1.73
CA VAL A 383 9.06 11.35 -0.49
C VAL A 383 8.16 11.18 0.74
N ALA A 384 6.88 11.55 0.62
CA ALA A 384 5.90 11.36 1.68
C ALA A 384 5.68 9.88 2.02
N ALA A 385 5.65 9.01 1.02
CA ALA A 385 5.53 7.56 1.21
C ALA A 385 6.76 6.98 1.92
N VAL A 386 7.97 7.40 1.54
CA VAL A 386 9.20 7.02 2.25
C VAL A 386 9.18 7.54 3.69
N ALA A 387 8.77 8.78 3.90
CA ALA A 387 8.63 9.36 5.25
C ALA A 387 7.62 8.57 6.11
N ALA A 388 6.50 8.15 5.52
CA ALA A 388 5.50 7.32 6.20
C ALA A 388 6.10 5.97 6.65
N MET A 389 6.84 5.29 5.77
CA MET A 389 7.53 4.03 6.11
C MET A 389 8.56 4.22 7.21
N LEU A 390 9.38 5.29 7.13
CA LEU A 390 10.37 5.60 8.17
C LEU A 390 9.74 5.94 9.53
N LEU A 391 8.63 6.69 9.53
CA LEU A 391 7.89 6.97 10.78
C LEU A 391 7.25 5.72 11.36
N ALA A 392 6.71 4.83 10.52
CA ALA A 392 6.20 3.53 10.95
C ALA A 392 7.31 2.68 11.57
N ASP A 393 8.50 2.67 10.97
CA ASP A 393 9.67 1.96 11.47
C ASP A 393 10.14 2.48 12.84
N LEU A 394 10.32 3.80 12.92
CA LEU A 394 10.77 4.46 14.16
C LEU A 394 9.74 4.33 15.29
N SER A 395 8.47 4.13 15.02
CA SER A 395 7.44 3.91 16.05
C SER A 395 7.63 2.62 16.85
N GLY A 396 8.37 1.65 16.32
CA GLY A 396 8.52 0.32 16.89
C GLY A 396 7.25 -0.54 16.88
N MET A 397 6.15 -0.06 16.25
CA MET A 397 4.88 -0.76 16.12
C MET A 397 4.82 -1.69 14.88
N SER A 398 5.88 -1.70 14.06
CA SER A 398 6.03 -2.57 12.89
C SER A 398 7.37 -3.27 12.99
N LYS A 399 7.43 -4.42 13.63
CA LYS A 399 8.62 -5.27 13.71
C LYS A 399 8.37 -6.52 12.87
N ALA A 400 9.11 -6.69 11.78
CA ALA A 400 8.92 -7.72 10.75
C ALA A 400 7.69 -7.49 9.84
N GLU A 401 7.61 -8.28 8.76
CA GLU A 401 6.50 -8.35 7.83
C GLU A 401 6.23 -7.04 7.06
N VAL A 402 7.17 -6.10 7.11
CA VAL A 402 7.01 -4.77 6.50
C VAL A 402 7.03 -4.81 4.97
N GLU A 403 7.50 -5.89 4.38
CA GLU A 403 7.40 -6.15 2.94
C GLU A 403 5.93 -6.20 2.45
N ARG A 404 4.97 -6.55 3.35
CA ARG A 404 3.53 -6.46 3.09
C ARG A 404 2.87 -5.26 3.79
N ILE A 405 3.13 -5.05 5.08
CA ILE A 405 2.46 -4.01 5.89
C ILE A 405 2.65 -2.62 5.27
N TRP A 406 3.80 -2.36 4.63
CA TRP A 406 4.09 -1.07 4.01
C TRP A 406 3.78 -1.00 2.51
N LEU A 407 3.12 -2.01 1.91
CA LEU A 407 2.67 -1.99 0.51
C LEU A 407 1.88 -0.74 0.14
N PRO A 408 0.96 -0.21 1.01
CA PRO A 408 0.22 1.01 0.72
C PRO A 408 1.11 2.23 0.45
N PHE A 409 2.33 2.24 0.98
CA PHE A 409 3.33 3.28 0.76
C PHE A 409 4.36 2.88 -0.29
N ALA A 410 4.82 1.63 -0.28
CA ALA A 410 5.88 1.13 -1.16
C ALA A 410 5.53 1.23 -2.65
N VAL A 411 4.27 1.04 -3.03
CA VAL A 411 3.80 1.11 -4.43
C VAL A 411 4.09 2.48 -5.08
N TRP A 412 4.14 3.56 -4.32
CA TRP A 412 4.44 4.90 -4.83
C TRP A 412 5.87 5.07 -5.31
N THR A 413 6.79 4.21 -4.86
CA THR A 413 8.20 4.22 -5.30
C THR A 413 8.36 3.89 -6.79
N CYS A 414 7.34 3.28 -7.42
CA CYS A 414 7.32 3.04 -8.87
C CYS A 414 7.47 4.34 -9.67
N LEU A 415 6.99 5.48 -9.16
CA LEU A 415 7.16 6.78 -9.81
C LEU A 415 8.63 7.20 -9.88
N ALA A 416 9.45 6.84 -8.89
CA ALA A 416 10.87 7.14 -8.91
C ALA A 416 11.63 6.38 -10.01
N CYS A 417 11.11 5.25 -10.46
CA CYS A 417 11.70 4.48 -11.55
C CYS A 417 11.68 5.23 -12.91
N ALA A 418 10.78 6.22 -13.05
CA ALA A 418 10.69 7.05 -14.26
C ALA A 418 11.99 7.82 -14.59
N GLU A 419 12.85 8.06 -13.59
CA GLU A 419 14.13 8.76 -13.72
C GLU A 419 15.30 7.85 -14.15
N LEU A 420 15.06 6.55 -14.28
CA LEU A 420 16.13 5.60 -14.56
C LEU A 420 16.42 5.49 -16.05
N PRO A 421 17.72 5.53 -16.46
CA PRO A 421 18.14 5.25 -17.84
C PRO A 421 17.98 3.75 -18.11
N ARG A 422 17.85 3.40 -19.41
CA ARG A 422 17.80 1.99 -19.85
C ARG A 422 16.70 1.19 -19.14
N PRO A 423 15.42 1.59 -19.22
CA PRO A 423 14.32 1.06 -18.42
C PRO A 423 14.17 -0.46 -18.51
N ARG A 424 14.44 -1.06 -19.68
CA ARG A 424 14.34 -2.53 -19.85
C ARG A 424 15.25 -3.32 -18.91
N ARG A 425 16.48 -2.82 -18.63
CA ARG A 425 17.40 -3.50 -17.70
C ARG A 425 16.87 -3.47 -16.27
N TRP A 426 16.33 -2.34 -15.86
CA TRP A 426 15.73 -2.18 -14.53
C TRP A 426 14.44 -2.98 -14.38
N LEU A 427 13.60 -3.03 -15.44
CA LEU A 427 12.41 -3.87 -15.45
C LEU A 427 12.76 -5.36 -15.35
N ALA A 428 13.79 -5.80 -16.08
CA ALA A 428 14.27 -7.17 -15.96
C ALA A 428 14.78 -7.47 -14.54
N ALA A 429 15.50 -6.55 -13.91
CA ALA A 429 15.96 -6.71 -12.53
C ALA A 429 14.77 -6.79 -11.53
N GLN A 430 13.70 -6.00 -11.72
CA GLN A 430 12.48 -6.08 -10.91
C GLN A 430 11.81 -7.45 -11.06
N ALA A 431 11.59 -7.88 -12.30
CA ALA A 431 10.97 -9.16 -12.62
C ALA A 431 11.77 -10.34 -12.06
N VAL A 432 13.08 -10.33 -12.27
CA VAL A 432 13.99 -11.40 -11.76
C VAL A 432 13.93 -11.47 -10.24
N LEU A 433 13.98 -10.31 -9.53
CA LEU A 433 13.87 -10.32 -8.09
C LEU A 433 12.54 -10.92 -7.61
N ALA A 434 11.42 -10.48 -8.18
CA ALA A 434 10.11 -11.00 -7.81
C ALA A 434 9.99 -12.51 -8.07
N LEU A 435 10.44 -12.96 -9.26
CA LEU A 435 10.44 -14.38 -9.61
C LEU A 435 11.35 -15.19 -8.67
N LEU A 436 12.56 -14.71 -8.36
CA LEU A 436 13.46 -15.41 -7.43
C LEU A 436 12.85 -15.51 -6.03
N VAL A 437 12.32 -14.41 -5.50
CA VAL A 437 11.66 -14.43 -4.18
C VAL A 437 10.52 -15.44 -4.19
N ASN A 438 9.62 -15.37 -5.17
CA ASN A 438 8.42 -16.19 -5.22
C ASN A 438 8.68 -17.68 -5.48
N HIS A 439 9.75 -18.02 -6.23
CA HIS A 439 10.07 -19.41 -6.58
C HIS A 439 11.05 -20.08 -5.62
N LEU A 440 11.80 -19.30 -4.85
CA LEU A 440 12.76 -19.85 -3.88
C LEU A 440 12.24 -19.83 -2.45
N LEU A 441 11.27 -18.96 -2.15
CA LEU A 441 10.73 -18.78 -0.81
C LEU A 441 9.23 -19.05 -0.81
N LEU A 442 8.78 -19.84 0.15
CA LEU A 442 7.38 -19.87 0.52
C LEU A 442 7.12 -18.76 1.53
N THR A 443 6.42 -17.73 1.11
CA THR A 443 5.94 -16.66 1.98
C THR A 443 4.65 -17.09 2.67
N VAL A 444 4.32 -16.48 3.80
CA VAL A 444 3.05 -16.76 4.50
C VAL A 444 1.86 -16.14 3.74
N TRP A 445 2.10 -15.06 3.02
CA TRP A 445 1.14 -14.33 2.17
C TRP A 445 1.54 -14.37 0.72
#